data_e264c93f2d55e065ae2b7b93c1c19980
#
_entry.id   e264c93f2d55e065ae2b7b93c1c19980
#
_cell.length_a   1.000
_cell.length_b   1.000
_cell.length_c   1.000
_cell.angle_alpha   90.00
_cell.angle_beta   90.00
_cell.angle_gamma   90.00
#
_symmetry.space_group_name_H-M   'P 1'
#
loop_
_entity.id
_entity.type
_entity.pdbx_description
1 polymer ?
#
loop_
_entity_poly.entity_id
_entity_poly.type
_entity_poly.pdbx_seq_one_letter_code
_entity_poly.pdbx_strand_id
1 'polypeptide(L)'
;AFCSAVSAGELPVTQGLDSIGAAAYYRTGLVQSGAVRLAARGVRRWPDGTILPHTLGFTGPVTAEQWPAARAQGLAMDATIGQNGLEAAYDTLLRGRDGQLQINVGLDGVTRETMQTSTPVPGCTLVLTLDADLQKTLQTALQNQMDTLRTTKGIGAGREVRAGAAVVVDVRTGGILAAANVPGFDLNAYRADYTALSADAAAPLLDRVCQGLYAPGSAFKPAVAAAALTAGIDPAATVSCTGRYGFYSGYQPGCLQYGHSGPVDLRTALEYSCNIFFYDVGRRLG
;
A
#
# COMPACT_ATOMS: atom_id res chain seq x y z
N ALA A 1 -4.67 -24.70 2.94
CA ALA A 1 -3.46 -25.09 3.66
C ALA A 1 -2.56 -25.89 2.71
N PHE A 2 -1.32 -25.47 2.55
CA PHE A 2 -0.32 -26.21 1.78
C PHE A 2 0.55 -26.99 2.75
N CYS A 3 0.91 -28.24 2.41
CA CYS A 3 1.82 -29.06 3.20
C CYS A 3 3.25 -28.92 2.67
N SER A 4 4.20 -28.75 3.55
CA SER A 4 5.63 -28.90 3.24
C SER A 4 6.24 -29.93 4.20
N ALA A 5 7.18 -30.75 3.71
CA ALA A 5 7.87 -31.73 4.54
C ALA A 5 9.21 -31.15 4.96
N VAL A 6 9.39 -30.89 6.25
CA VAL A 6 10.69 -30.45 6.81
C VAL A 6 10.79 -30.94 8.27
N SER A 7 11.92 -31.56 8.62
CA SER A 7 12.42 -31.64 9.99
C SER A 7 13.91 -31.22 10.02
N ALA A 8 14.45 -30.97 11.21
CA ALA A 8 15.87 -30.63 11.34
C ALA A 8 16.75 -31.74 10.74
N GLY A 9 17.46 -31.47 9.66
CA GLY A 9 18.30 -32.41 8.94
C GLY A 9 17.64 -33.08 7.72
N GLU A 10 16.36 -32.77 7.42
CA GLU A 10 15.65 -33.31 6.23
C GLU A 10 15.60 -32.27 5.11
N LEU A 11 15.77 -32.71 3.88
CA LEU A 11 15.61 -31.86 2.70
C LEU A 11 14.14 -31.78 2.31
N PRO A 12 13.60 -30.60 1.95
CA PRO A 12 12.24 -30.51 1.44
C PRO A 12 12.15 -31.24 0.09
N VAL A 13 11.33 -32.27 0.04
CA VAL A 13 11.10 -33.07 -1.18
C VAL A 13 10.23 -32.26 -2.15
N THR A 14 9.24 -31.53 -1.64
CA THR A 14 8.37 -30.64 -2.40
C THR A 14 7.67 -29.65 -1.46
N GLN A 15 7.22 -28.53 -2.02
CA GLN A 15 6.45 -27.50 -1.31
C GLN A 15 5.19 -27.15 -2.10
N GLY A 16 4.20 -26.58 -1.41
CA GLY A 16 2.98 -26.08 -2.07
C GLY A 16 1.99 -27.18 -2.48
N LEU A 17 2.01 -28.35 -1.82
CA LEU A 17 1.05 -29.41 -2.05
C LEU A 17 -0.35 -28.98 -1.57
N ASP A 18 -1.34 -29.13 -2.44
CA ASP A 18 -2.74 -29.10 -2.06
C ASP A 18 -3.17 -30.45 -1.41
N SER A 19 -4.45 -30.57 -1.07
CA SER A 19 -4.98 -31.78 -0.46
C SER A 19 -4.85 -33.02 -1.38
N ILE A 20 -4.90 -32.84 -2.69
CA ILE A 20 -4.76 -33.90 -3.69
C ILE A 20 -3.32 -34.38 -3.75
N GLY A 21 -2.36 -33.45 -3.81
CA GLY A 21 -0.95 -33.75 -3.79
C GLY A 21 -0.52 -34.45 -2.48
N ALA A 22 -1.01 -33.97 -1.33
CA ALA A 22 -0.76 -34.60 -0.03
C ALA A 22 -1.31 -36.06 -0.02
N ALA A 23 -2.53 -36.29 -0.52
CA ALA A 23 -3.12 -37.64 -0.62
C ALA A 23 -2.32 -38.54 -1.57
N ALA A 24 -1.66 -37.98 -2.60
CA ALA A 24 -0.80 -38.76 -3.48
C ALA A 24 0.40 -39.34 -2.72
N TYR A 25 1.05 -38.53 -1.85
CA TYR A 25 2.15 -39.00 -1.00
C TYR A 25 1.71 -40.12 -0.02
N TYR A 26 0.51 -40.02 0.56
CA TYR A 26 -0.04 -41.09 1.38
C TYR A 26 -0.18 -42.39 0.59
N ARG A 27 -0.63 -42.34 -0.67
CA ARG A 27 -0.81 -43.54 -1.54
C ARG A 27 0.53 -44.20 -1.93
N THR A 28 1.65 -43.46 -1.92
CA THR A 28 2.96 -44.09 -2.22
C THR A 28 3.51 -44.94 -1.07
N GLY A 29 2.91 -44.90 0.11
CA GLY A 29 3.43 -45.59 1.29
C GLY A 29 4.64 -44.89 1.97
N LEU A 30 5.14 -43.83 1.39
CA LEU A 30 6.31 -43.12 1.91
C LEU A 30 6.03 -42.39 3.24
N VAL A 31 4.80 -41.93 3.44
CA VAL A 31 4.39 -41.30 4.70
C VAL A 31 4.24 -42.35 5.81
N GLN A 32 3.64 -43.48 5.50
CA GLN A 32 3.45 -44.59 6.44
C GLN A 32 4.77 -45.25 6.85
N SER A 33 5.75 -45.30 5.95
CA SER A 33 7.11 -45.79 6.25
C SER A 33 7.96 -44.86 7.06
N GLY A 34 7.51 -43.59 7.27
CA GLY A 34 8.29 -42.54 7.93
C GLY A 34 9.39 -41.90 7.05
N ALA A 35 9.52 -42.35 5.79
CA ALA A 35 10.50 -41.80 4.85
C ALA A 35 10.18 -40.33 4.43
N VAL A 36 8.89 -40.00 4.46
CA VAL A 36 8.41 -38.63 4.19
C VAL A 36 7.43 -38.22 5.27
N ARG A 37 7.58 -37.01 5.78
CA ARG A 37 6.62 -36.40 6.71
C ARG A 37 5.88 -35.26 6.02
N LEU A 38 4.57 -35.25 6.14
CA LEU A 38 3.74 -34.14 5.69
C LEU A 38 3.54 -33.15 6.84
N ALA A 39 3.94 -31.90 6.64
CA ALA A 39 3.73 -30.82 7.60
C ALA A 39 2.77 -29.78 6.99
N ALA A 40 1.71 -29.45 7.72
CA ALA A 40 0.81 -28.37 7.35
C ALA A 40 1.44 -27.04 7.75
N ARG A 41 1.51 -26.10 6.83
CA ARG A 41 1.96 -24.73 7.06
C ARG A 41 0.88 -23.75 6.62
N GLY A 42 0.57 -22.79 7.50
CA GLY A 42 -0.27 -21.66 7.13
C GLY A 42 0.46 -20.76 6.13
N VAL A 43 -0.22 -20.41 5.05
CA VAL A 43 0.28 -19.42 4.09
C VAL A 43 -0.75 -18.32 3.92
N ARG A 44 -0.30 -17.09 3.84
CA ARG A 44 -1.15 -15.96 3.49
C ARG A 44 -1.52 -16.07 2.01
N ARG A 45 -2.80 -15.92 1.70
CA ARG A 45 -3.32 -15.91 0.34
C ARG A 45 -4.23 -14.69 0.15
N TRP A 46 -4.03 -14.00 -0.95
CA TRP A 46 -4.88 -12.91 -1.38
C TRP A 46 -5.80 -13.43 -2.49
N PRO A 47 -7.14 -13.46 -2.29
CA PRO A 47 -8.08 -13.93 -3.33
C PRO A 47 -7.91 -13.14 -4.64
N ASP A 48 -7.64 -11.85 -4.54
CA ASP A 48 -7.24 -10.98 -5.64
C ASP A 48 -6.04 -10.15 -5.17
N GLY A 49 -4.84 -10.58 -5.53
CA GLY A 49 -3.58 -9.95 -5.08
C GLY A 49 -3.31 -8.59 -5.74
N THR A 50 -4.08 -8.20 -6.75
CA THR A 50 -3.96 -6.91 -7.44
C THR A 50 -4.75 -5.80 -6.75
N ILE A 51 -5.63 -6.16 -5.82
CA ILE A 51 -6.41 -5.18 -5.05
C ILE A 51 -5.57 -4.66 -3.89
N LEU A 52 -5.33 -3.35 -3.85
CA LEU A 52 -4.69 -2.65 -2.73
C LEU A 52 -3.33 -3.26 -2.30
N PRO A 53 -2.44 -3.69 -3.20
CA PRO A 53 -1.24 -4.42 -2.80
C PRO A 53 -0.36 -3.63 -1.83
N HIS A 54 -0.25 -2.32 -2.00
CA HIS A 54 0.53 -1.44 -1.13
C HIS A 54 -0.08 -1.31 0.26
N THR A 55 -1.41 -1.16 0.32
CA THR A 55 -2.15 -0.97 1.58
C THR A 55 -2.24 -2.27 2.38
N LEU A 56 -2.61 -3.38 1.74
CA LEU A 56 -2.70 -4.67 2.40
C LEU A 56 -1.32 -5.14 2.88
N GLY A 57 -0.33 -5.05 2.02
CA GLY A 57 1.00 -5.53 2.32
C GLY A 57 1.14 -7.04 2.22
N PHE A 58 2.27 -7.55 2.62
CA PHE A 58 2.60 -8.98 2.57
C PHE A 58 3.31 -9.45 3.84
N THR A 59 3.31 -10.77 4.03
CA THR A 59 4.04 -11.44 5.12
C THR A 59 5.32 -12.09 4.58
N GLY A 60 6.33 -12.17 5.40
CA GLY A 60 7.61 -12.77 5.07
C GLY A 60 8.35 -13.30 6.30
N PRO A 61 9.45 -14.05 6.11
CA PRO A 61 10.28 -14.49 7.23
C PRO A 61 10.89 -13.29 7.95
N VAL A 62 11.13 -13.44 9.24
CA VAL A 62 11.86 -12.46 10.05
C VAL A 62 13.24 -12.22 9.44
N THR A 63 13.60 -10.94 9.24
CA THR A 63 14.96 -10.58 8.77
C THR A 63 15.95 -10.48 9.94
N ALA A 64 17.25 -10.44 9.63
CA ALA A 64 18.29 -10.28 10.64
C ALA A 64 18.11 -8.99 11.47
N GLU A 65 17.68 -7.91 10.83
CA GLU A 65 17.43 -6.62 11.48
C GLU A 65 16.20 -6.66 12.39
N GLN A 66 15.17 -7.43 12.01
CA GLN A 66 13.93 -7.59 12.78
C GLN A 66 14.07 -8.59 13.93
N TRP A 67 15.07 -9.49 13.86
CA TRP A 67 15.23 -10.58 14.82
C TRP A 67 15.29 -10.15 16.29
N PRO A 68 16.04 -9.11 16.70
CA PRO A 68 16.08 -8.71 18.10
C PRO A 68 14.68 -8.38 18.68
N ALA A 69 13.85 -7.67 17.90
CA ALA A 69 12.49 -7.33 18.30
C ALA A 69 11.55 -8.55 18.28
N ALA A 70 11.67 -9.41 17.27
CA ALA A 70 10.89 -10.64 17.14
C ALA A 70 11.19 -11.61 18.29
N ARG A 71 12.48 -11.78 18.65
CA ARG A 71 12.91 -12.60 19.77
C ARG A 71 12.36 -12.09 21.11
N ALA A 72 12.36 -10.78 21.32
CA ALA A 72 11.79 -10.17 22.52
C ALA A 72 10.27 -10.44 22.65
N GLN A 73 9.58 -10.69 21.54
CA GLN A 73 8.17 -11.10 21.50
C GLN A 73 8.00 -12.63 21.62
N GLY A 74 9.08 -13.40 21.78
CA GLY A 74 9.04 -14.86 21.89
C GLY A 74 8.84 -15.58 20.57
N LEU A 75 9.09 -14.93 19.42
CA LEU A 75 8.95 -15.56 18.11
C LEU A 75 10.11 -16.50 17.81
N ALA A 76 9.84 -17.52 17.01
CA ALA A 76 10.87 -18.39 16.44
C ALA A 76 11.66 -17.64 15.34
N MET A 77 12.92 -18.07 15.10
CA MET A 77 13.80 -17.44 14.11
C MET A 77 13.26 -17.57 12.67
N ASP A 78 12.47 -18.61 12.41
CA ASP A 78 11.81 -18.89 11.13
C ASP A 78 10.35 -18.39 11.08
N ALA A 79 9.93 -17.59 12.06
CA ALA A 79 8.59 -17.05 12.10
C ALA A 79 8.33 -16.18 10.87
N THR A 80 7.07 -16.19 10.45
CA THR A 80 6.57 -15.29 9.38
C THR A 80 5.83 -14.14 10.03
N ILE A 81 6.22 -12.92 9.69
CA ILE A 81 5.64 -11.66 10.19
C ILE A 81 5.17 -10.77 9.06
N GLY A 82 4.36 -9.77 9.35
CA GLY A 82 4.02 -8.70 8.41
C GLY A 82 5.26 -7.89 8.03
N GLN A 83 5.48 -7.65 6.75
CA GLN A 83 6.65 -6.93 6.24
C GLN A 83 6.34 -5.49 5.88
N ASN A 84 5.14 -5.20 5.41
CA ASN A 84 4.68 -3.85 5.09
C ASN A 84 3.15 -3.74 5.14
N GLY A 85 2.62 -2.53 4.92
CA GLY A 85 1.19 -2.26 4.88
C GLY A 85 0.46 -2.64 6.17
N LEU A 86 -0.78 -3.04 6.04
CA LEU A 86 -1.62 -3.48 7.17
C LEU A 86 -1.10 -4.77 7.81
N GLU A 87 -0.50 -5.66 7.02
CA GLU A 87 0.12 -6.88 7.56
C GLU A 87 1.23 -6.55 8.58
N ALA A 88 2.05 -5.53 8.33
CA ALA A 88 3.07 -5.09 9.28
C ALA A 88 2.48 -4.27 10.43
N ALA A 89 1.58 -3.32 10.13
CA ALA A 89 1.02 -2.42 11.13
C ALA A 89 0.19 -3.16 12.20
N TYR A 90 -0.48 -4.25 11.82
CA TYR A 90 -1.34 -5.05 12.67
C TYR A 90 -0.82 -6.48 12.88
N ASP A 91 0.47 -6.74 12.63
CA ASP A 91 1.06 -8.07 12.70
C ASP A 91 0.76 -8.81 14.02
N THR A 92 0.91 -8.14 15.15
CA THR A 92 0.65 -8.73 16.48
C THR A 92 -0.79 -9.17 16.70
N LEU A 93 -1.75 -8.54 16.00
CA LEU A 93 -3.17 -8.90 16.04
C LEU A 93 -3.50 -9.99 15.01
N LEU A 94 -2.93 -9.88 13.81
CA LEU A 94 -3.23 -10.76 12.68
C LEU A 94 -2.55 -12.13 12.77
N ARG A 95 -1.35 -12.17 13.35
CA ARG A 95 -0.53 -13.38 13.43
C ARG A 95 -1.07 -14.43 14.40
N GLY A 96 -1.69 -14.02 15.51
CA GLY A 96 -2.09 -14.91 16.59
C GLY A 96 -0.89 -15.36 17.45
N ARG A 97 -1.01 -16.52 18.09
CA ARG A 97 0.04 -17.11 18.93
C ARG A 97 0.18 -18.59 18.63
N ASP A 98 1.40 -19.03 18.45
CA ASP A 98 1.71 -20.45 18.24
C ASP A 98 1.45 -21.28 19.49
N GLY A 99 0.96 -22.49 19.31
CA GLY A 99 0.92 -23.49 20.36
C GLY A 99 2.32 -24.07 20.60
N GLN A 100 2.51 -24.70 21.75
CA GLN A 100 3.75 -25.39 22.10
C GLN A 100 3.50 -26.89 22.27
N LEU A 101 4.39 -27.68 21.70
CA LEU A 101 4.38 -29.12 21.77
C LEU A 101 5.71 -29.59 22.38
N GLN A 102 5.66 -30.25 23.51
CA GLN A 102 6.80 -30.90 24.09
C GLN A 102 6.87 -32.33 23.60
N ILE A 103 8.02 -32.71 23.03
CA ILE A 103 8.27 -34.06 22.51
C ILE A 103 9.43 -34.67 23.33
N ASN A 104 9.14 -35.74 24.04
CA ASN A 104 10.14 -36.53 24.75
C ASN A 104 10.66 -37.65 23.85
N VAL A 105 11.96 -37.61 23.52
CA VAL A 105 12.61 -38.57 22.63
C VAL A 105 13.55 -39.45 23.45
N GLY A 106 13.47 -40.76 23.28
CA GLY A 106 14.40 -41.71 23.91
C GLY A 106 15.81 -41.59 23.31
N LEU A 107 16.82 -42.21 24.00
CA LEU A 107 18.20 -42.25 23.51
C LEU A 107 18.34 -42.98 22.16
N ASP A 108 17.36 -43.77 21.80
CA ASP A 108 17.22 -44.48 20.52
C ASP A 108 16.60 -43.62 19.40
N GLY A 109 16.34 -42.34 19.66
CA GLY A 109 15.69 -41.40 18.71
C GLY A 109 14.18 -41.60 18.56
N VAL A 110 13.57 -42.51 19.33
CA VAL A 110 12.13 -42.79 19.24
C VAL A 110 11.37 -41.83 20.15
N THR A 111 10.34 -41.21 19.60
CA THR A 111 9.40 -40.36 20.37
C THR A 111 8.64 -41.23 21.37
N ARG A 112 8.83 -40.95 22.66
CA ARG A 112 8.19 -41.69 23.78
C ARG A 112 6.88 -41.06 24.18
N GLU A 113 6.83 -39.73 24.14
CA GLU A 113 5.67 -38.95 24.58
C GLU A 113 5.61 -37.64 23.85
N THR A 114 4.38 -37.21 23.56
CA THR A 114 4.09 -35.89 22.98
C THR A 114 3.02 -35.24 23.82
N MET A 115 3.33 -34.07 24.41
CA MET A 115 2.42 -33.32 25.25
C MET A 115 2.27 -31.91 24.71
N GLN A 116 1.02 -31.50 24.47
CA GLN A 116 0.74 -30.11 24.12
C GLN A 116 0.75 -29.24 25.39
N THR A 117 1.71 -28.33 25.48
CA THR A 117 1.88 -27.46 26.65
C THR A 117 1.13 -26.13 26.52
N SER A 118 0.86 -25.69 25.30
CA SER A 118 -0.04 -24.57 25.04
C SER A 118 -0.86 -24.78 23.75
N THR A 119 -2.10 -24.27 23.76
CA THR A 119 -2.97 -24.31 22.59
C THR A 119 -2.70 -23.11 21.69
N PRO A 120 -2.62 -23.28 20.36
CA PRO A 120 -2.51 -22.16 19.43
C PRO A 120 -3.74 -21.27 19.51
N VAL A 121 -3.52 -19.95 19.43
CA VAL A 121 -4.58 -18.93 19.41
C VAL A 121 -4.58 -18.29 18.03
N PRO A 122 -5.70 -18.36 17.27
CA PRO A 122 -5.76 -17.73 15.96
C PRO A 122 -5.66 -16.19 16.07
N GLY A 123 -5.18 -15.55 15.03
CA GLY A 123 -5.17 -14.10 14.91
C GLY A 123 -6.58 -13.52 14.76
N CYS A 124 -6.66 -12.21 14.97
CA CYS A 124 -7.90 -11.46 14.83
C CYS A 124 -8.24 -11.18 13.36
N THR A 125 -9.51 -10.88 13.10
CA THR A 125 -9.97 -10.34 11.83
C THR A 125 -9.89 -8.81 11.86
N LEU A 126 -9.32 -8.22 10.81
CA LEU A 126 -9.30 -6.78 10.61
C LEU A 126 -10.40 -6.40 9.61
N VAL A 127 -11.35 -5.57 10.04
CA VAL A 127 -12.41 -5.02 9.18
C VAL A 127 -12.02 -3.62 8.76
N LEU A 128 -12.00 -3.37 7.45
CA LEU A 128 -11.59 -2.10 6.85
C LEU A 128 -12.80 -1.29 6.38
N THR A 129 -12.63 0.02 6.23
CA THR A 129 -13.61 0.92 5.61
C THR A 129 -13.63 0.81 4.09
N LEU A 130 -12.66 0.10 3.51
CA LEU A 130 -12.50 -0.07 2.08
C LEU A 130 -13.64 -0.89 1.46
N ASP A 131 -14.14 -0.42 0.32
CA ASP A 131 -15.12 -1.11 -0.51
C ASP A 131 -14.41 -1.76 -1.71
N ALA A 132 -14.49 -3.08 -1.82
CA ALA A 132 -13.75 -3.83 -2.84
C ALA A 132 -14.21 -3.53 -4.28
N ASP A 133 -15.50 -3.29 -4.49
CA ASP A 133 -16.06 -3.02 -5.82
C ASP A 133 -15.72 -1.58 -6.25
N LEU A 134 -15.81 -0.63 -5.31
CA LEU A 134 -15.36 0.75 -5.53
C LEU A 134 -13.85 0.79 -5.81
N GLN A 135 -13.05 -0.01 -5.10
CA GLN A 135 -11.61 -0.12 -5.32
C GLN A 135 -11.28 -0.59 -6.75
N LYS A 136 -11.94 -1.66 -7.22
CA LYS A 136 -11.76 -2.15 -8.61
C LYS A 136 -12.14 -1.11 -9.64
N THR A 137 -13.26 -0.44 -9.39
CA THR A 137 -13.73 0.64 -10.25
C THR A 137 -12.72 1.79 -10.32
N LEU A 138 -12.20 2.21 -9.16
CA LEU A 138 -11.20 3.28 -9.08
C LEU A 138 -9.90 2.91 -9.80
N GLN A 139 -9.38 1.70 -9.59
CA GLN A 139 -8.17 1.21 -10.28
C GLN A 139 -8.35 1.19 -11.79
N THR A 140 -9.48 0.66 -12.26
CA THR A 140 -9.80 0.61 -13.69
C THR A 140 -9.96 2.01 -14.29
N ALA A 141 -10.66 2.91 -13.61
CA ALA A 141 -10.84 4.27 -14.06
C ALA A 141 -9.51 5.04 -14.16
N LEU A 142 -8.64 4.88 -13.14
CA LEU A 142 -7.33 5.51 -13.12
C LEU A 142 -6.45 4.99 -14.27
N GLN A 143 -6.42 3.67 -14.49
CA GLN A 143 -5.68 3.07 -15.60
C GLN A 143 -6.17 3.56 -16.94
N ASN A 144 -7.48 3.54 -17.18
CA ASN A 144 -8.08 4.01 -18.43
C ASN A 144 -7.79 5.49 -18.68
N GLN A 145 -7.83 6.33 -17.63
CA GLN A 145 -7.49 7.75 -17.76
C GLN A 145 -6.03 7.95 -18.13
N MET A 146 -5.10 7.18 -17.55
CA MET A 146 -3.68 7.24 -17.89
C MET A 146 -3.43 6.81 -19.33
N ASP A 147 -4.09 5.77 -19.81
CA ASP A 147 -3.99 5.30 -21.19
C ASP A 147 -4.58 6.32 -22.19
N THR A 148 -5.66 6.97 -21.81
CA THR A 148 -6.23 8.10 -22.56
C THR A 148 -5.23 9.25 -22.67
N LEU A 149 -4.61 9.65 -21.54
CA LEU A 149 -3.62 10.75 -21.54
C LEU A 149 -2.40 10.43 -22.40
N ARG A 150 -1.91 9.19 -22.40
CA ARG A 150 -0.77 8.75 -23.21
C ARG A 150 -1.07 8.83 -24.73
N THR A 151 -2.31 8.61 -25.11
CA THR A 151 -2.74 8.65 -26.53
C THR A 151 -3.21 10.03 -26.98
N THR A 152 -3.50 10.96 -26.07
CA THR A 152 -3.94 12.31 -26.39
C THR A 152 -2.87 13.10 -27.13
N LYS A 153 -3.25 13.82 -28.18
CA LYS A 153 -2.38 14.68 -28.98
C LYS A 153 -2.55 16.13 -28.56
N GLY A 154 -1.47 16.89 -28.60
CA GLY A 154 -1.50 18.34 -28.34
C GLY A 154 -0.42 18.79 -27.34
N ILE A 155 -0.33 20.10 -27.15
CA ILE A 155 0.55 20.72 -26.17
C ILE A 155 0.02 20.41 -24.76
N GLY A 156 0.89 19.93 -23.87
CA GLY A 156 0.52 19.53 -22.52
C GLY A 156 -0.17 18.16 -22.42
N ALA A 157 -0.24 17.41 -23.53
CA ALA A 157 -0.72 16.03 -23.51
C ALA A 157 0.14 15.16 -22.58
N GLY A 158 -0.51 14.32 -21.78
CA GLY A 158 0.14 13.49 -20.77
C GLY A 158 0.88 12.27 -21.30
N ARG A 159 1.58 12.39 -22.44
CA ARG A 159 2.31 11.27 -23.09
C ARG A 159 3.38 10.64 -22.19
N GLU A 160 3.96 11.44 -21.30
CA GLU A 160 4.98 11.02 -20.34
C GLU A 160 4.38 10.46 -19.03
N VAL A 161 3.05 10.37 -18.92
CA VAL A 161 2.40 9.82 -17.72
C VAL A 161 2.73 8.35 -17.58
N ARG A 162 3.51 8.03 -16.55
CA ARG A 162 3.93 6.66 -16.24
C ARG A 162 3.23 6.08 -15.03
N ALA A 163 2.78 6.94 -14.13
CA ALA A 163 2.21 6.53 -12.87
C ALA A 163 1.14 7.53 -12.39
N GLY A 164 0.26 7.07 -11.53
CA GLY A 164 -0.79 7.88 -10.92
C GLY A 164 -1.30 7.28 -9.63
N ALA A 165 -2.00 8.10 -8.84
CA ALA A 165 -2.68 7.67 -7.63
C ALA A 165 -4.04 8.36 -7.52
N ALA A 166 -4.99 7.68 -6.87
CA ALA A 166 -6.30 8.22 -6.56
C ALA A 166 -6.81 7.68 -5.22
N VAL A 167 -7.54 8.50 -4.49
CA VAL A 167 -8.13 8.16 -3.19
C VAL A 167 -9.59 8.61 -3.15
N VAL A 168 -10.46 7.77 -2.60
CA VAL A 168 -11.85 8.10 -2.30
C VAL A 168 -12.04 8.08 -0.80
N VAL A 169 -12.51 9.20 -0.24
CA VAL A 169 -12.70 9.40 1.20
C VAL A 169 -14.16 9.74 1.47
N ASP A 170 -14.78 9.10 2.44
CA ASP A 170 -16.09 9.52 2.97
C ASP A 170 -15.89 10.81 3.78
N VAL A 171 -16.40 11.91 3.28
CA VAL A 171 -16.26 13.25 3.91
C VAL A 171 -16.94 13.37 5.27
N ARG A 172 -17.86 12.47 5.62
CA ARG A 172 -18.58 12.48 6.90
C ARG A 172 -17.79 11.79 8.01
N THR A 173 -17.04 10.73 7.66
CA THR A 173 -16.35 9.88 8.63
C THR A 173 -14.84 10.00 8.56
N GLY A 174 -14.30 10.51 7.45
CA GLY A 174 -12.88 10.49 7.13
C GLY A 174 -12.38 9.10 6.70
N GLY A 175 -13.27 8.10 6.59
CA GLY A 175 -12.91 6.74 6.20
C GLY A 175 -12.47 6.67 4.75
N ILE A 176 -11.35 6.00 4.49
CA ILE A 176 -10.88 5.72 3.14
C ILE A 176 -11.72 4.58 2.58
N LEU A 177 -12.44 4.85 1.48
CA LEU A 177 -13.29 3.86 0.79
C LEU A 177 -12.55 3.14 -0.33
N ALA A 178 -11.63 3.81 -1.01
CA ALA A 178 -10.77 3.22 -2.02
C ALA A 178 -9.45 4.00 -2.15
N ALA A 179 -8.36 3.31 -2.52
CA ALA A 179 -7.04 3.90 -2.73
C ALA A 179 -6.31 3.16 -3.86
N ALA A 180 -6.07 3.82 -4.99
CA ALA A 180 -5.48 3.20 -6.15
C ALA A 180 -4.09 3.76 -6.45
N ASN A 181 -3.15 2.87 -6.72
CA ASN A 181 -1.82 3.16 -7.26
C ASN A 181 -1.70 2.50 -8.64
N VAL A 182 -1.23 3.23 -9.63
CA VAL A 182 -0.93 2.71 -10.97
C VAL A 182 0.47 3.16 -11.38
N PRO A 183 1.35 2.25 -11.85
CA PRO A 183 1.16 0.81 -11.88
C PRO A 183 1.09 0.20 -10.48
N GLY A 184 0.37 -0.90 -10.34
CA GLY A 184 0.36 -1.75 -9.17
C GLY A 184 1.13 -3.05 -9.41
N PHE A 185 0.97 -4.01 -8.51
CA PHE A 185 1.56 -5.36 -8.62
C PHE A 185 0.62 -6.39 -8.01
N ASP A 186 0.89 -7.69 -8.23
CA ASP A 186 0.14 -8.78 -7.60
C ASP A 186 0.90 -9.29 -6.37
N LEU A 187 0.27 -9.24 -5.21
CA LEU A 187 0.81 -9.76 -3.95
C LEU A 187 1.14 -11.25 -4.02
N ASN A 188 0.37 -12.04 -4.77
CA ASN A 188 0.61 -13.47 -4.92
C ASN A 188 1.88 -13.75 -5.75
N ALA A 189 2.23 -12.86 -6.70
CA ALA A 189 3.41 -12.98 -7.56
C ALA A 189 4.61 -12.16 -7.05
N TYR A 190 4.44 -11.30 -6.04
CA TYR A 190 5.42 -10.32 -5.56
C TYR A 190 6.84 -10.88 -5.42
N ARG A 191 7.00 -12.06 -4.80
CA ARG A 191 8.33 -12.66 -4.58
C ARG A 191 9.01 -13.08 -5.88
N ALA A 192 8.25 -13.64 -6.82
CA ALA A 192 8.76 -14.06 -8.12
C ALA A 192 9.14 -12.87 -8.98
N ASP A 193 8.35 -11.81 -8.92
CA ASP A 193 8.47 -10.64 -9.78
C ASP A 193 9.30 -9.50 -9.17
N TYR A 194 9.79 -9.64 -7.93
CA TYR A 194 10.45 -8.57 -7.18
C TYR A 194 11.58 -7.88 -7.96
N THR A 195 12.44 -8.67 -8.62
CA THR A 195 13.57 -8.11 -9.40
C THR A 195 13.08 -7.24 -10.55
N ALA A 196 12.05 -7.65 -11.25
CA ALA A 196 11.46 -6.88 -12.35
C ALA A 196 10.73 -5.63 -11.80
N LEU A 197 9.93 -5.79 -10.74
CA LEU A 197 9.18 -4.69 -10.12
C LEU A 197 10.11 -3.61 -9.53
N SER A 198 11.24 -4.00 -8.94
CA SER A 198 12.21 -3.07 -8.35
C SER A 198 13.04 -2.33 -9.40
N ALA A 199 13.23 -2.92 -10.58
CA ALA A 199 13.95 -2.32 -11.70
C ALA A 199 13.06 -1.46 -12.62
N ASP A 200 11.75 -1.54 -12.48
CA ASP A 200 10.81 -0.80 -13.32
C ASP A 200 10.85 0.71 -13.02
N ALA A 201 11.16 1.50 -14.06
CA ALA A 201 11.23 2.96 -14.00
C ALA A 201 9.89 3.63 -13.59
N ALA A 202 8.76 2.95 -13.77
CA ALA A 202 7.45 3.41 -13.29
C ALA A 202 7.26 3.18 -11.78
N ALA A 203 8.22 2.53 -11.11
CA ALA A 203 8.25 2.26 -9.67
C ALA A 203 6.92 1.70 -9.12
N PRO A 204 6.47 0.52 -9.57
CA PRO A 204 5.20 -0.07 -9.14
C PRO A 204 5.13 -0.36 -7.64
N LEU A 205 6.26 -0.50 -6.96
CA LEU A 205 6.32 -0.75 -5.51
C LEU A 205 6.13 0.50 -4.66
N LEU A 206 6.17 1.70 -5.25
CA LEU A 206 5.96 2.95 -4.51
C LEU A 206 4.47 3.12 -4.19
N ASP A 207 4.13 3.22 -2.91
CA ASP A 207 2.78 3.64 -2.47
C ASP A 207 2.59 5.15 -2.69
N ARG A 208 2.11 5.51 -3.87
CA ARG A 208 1.91 6.91 -4.25
C ARG A 208 0.80 7.60 -3.48
N VAL A 209 -0.16 6.83 -2.98
CA VAL A 209 -1.24 7.38 -2.15
C VAL A 209 -0.69 7.92 -0.83
N CYS A 210 0.23 7.20 -0.20
CA CYS A 210 0.76 7.55 1.12
C CYS A 210 2.13 8.24 1.06
N GLN A 211 2.96 7.93 0.06
CA GLN A 211 4.36 8.36 -0.02
C GLN A 211 4.66 9.27 -1.21
N GLY A 212 3.69 9.44 -2.12
CA GLY A 212 3.88 10.27 -3.30
C GLY A 212 3.96 11.75 -2.95
N LEU A 213 5.02 12.43 -3.42
CA LEU A 213 5.20 13.86 -3.25
C LEU A 213 4.82 14.55 -4.56
N TYR A 214 3.65 15.20 -4.58
CA TYR A 214 3.13 15.90 -5.74
C TYR A 214 2.88 17.36 -5.42
N ALA A 215 3.20 18.24 -6.37
CA ALA A 215 2.81 19.64 -6.27
C ALA A 215 1.27 19.75 -6.37
N PRO A 216 0.58 20.27 -5.36
CA PRO A 216 -0.89 20.26 -5.33
C PRO A 216 -1.49 21.22 -6.38
N GLY A 217 -0.72 22.17 -6.89
CA GLY A 217 -1.19 23.15 -7.86
C GLY A 217 -2.39 23.92 -7.33
N SER A 218 -3.34 24.24 -8.22
CA SER A 218 -4.54 25.03 -7.89
C SER A 218 -5.49 24.35 -6.91
N ALA A 219 -5.36 23.04 -6.67
CA ALA A 219 -6.14 22.34 -5.66
C ALA A 219 -5.83 22.82 -4.23
N PHE A 220 -4.69 23.48 -4.01
CA PHE A 220 -4.31 24.06 -2.73
C PHE A 220 -4.93 25.44 -2.46
N LYS A 221 -5.46 26.13 -3.49
CA LYS A 221 -6.03 27.48 -3.35
C LYS A 221 -7.17 27.60 -2.34
N PRO A 222 -8.10 26.66 -2.20
CA PRO A 222 -9.12 26.70 -1.15
C PRO A 222 -8.51 26.72 0.27
N ALA A 223 -7.42 25.98 0.51
CA ALA A 223 -6.72 26.01 1.80
C ALA A 223 -6.08 27.38 2.07
N VAL A 224 -5.44 27.99 1.05
CA VAL A 224 -4.89 29.35 1.15
C VAL A 224 -6.00 30.37 1.35
N ALA A 225 -7.16 30.21 0.70
CA ALA A 225 -8.33 31.08 0.89
C ALA A 225 -8.85 30.99 2.35
N ALA A 226 -8.97 29.79 2.91
CA ALA A 226 -9.36 29.61 4.30
C ALA A 226 -8.36 30.27 5.27
N ALA A 227 -7.07 30.09 5.03
CA ALA A 227 -6.03 30.76 5.82
C ALA A 227 -6.12 32.31 5.73
N ALA A 228 -6.38 32.84 4.54
CA ALA A 228 -6.55 34.27 4.32
C ALA A 228 -7.72 34.85 5.12
N LEU A 229 -8.87 34.16 5.08
CA LEU A 229 -10.06 34.56 5.84
C LEU A 229 -9.82 34.47 7.35
N THR A 230 -9.12 33.44 7.80
CA THR A 230 -8.75 33.27 9.23
C THR A 230 -7.78 34.39 9.69
N ALA A 231 -6.89 34.82 8.81
CA ALA A 231 -5.99 35.94 9.08
C ALA A 231 -6.65 37.33 8.96
N GLY A 232 -7.95 37.41 8.68
CA GLY A 232 -8.70 38.66 8.58
C GLY A 232 -8.54 39.39 7.26
N ILE A 233 -8.07 38.74 6.19
CA ILE A 233 -8.06 39.37 4.85
C ILE A 233 -9.49 39.49 4.37
N ASP A 234 -9.89 40.71 4.01
CA ASP A 234 -11.22 41.00 3.48
C ASP A 234 -11.45 40.24 2.18
N PRO A 235 -12.50 39.38 2.08
CA PRO A 235 -12.80 38.64 0.87
C PRO A 235 -13.18 39.52 -0.33
N ALA A 236 -13.62 40.75 -0.08
CA ALA A 236 -13.94 41.76 -1.12
C ALA A 236 -12.69 42.55 -1.57
N ALA A 237 -11.57 42.42 -0.87
CA ALA A 237 -10.33 43.07 -1.29
C ALA A 237 -9.87 42.54 -2.65
N THR A 238 -9.52 43.43 -3.55
CA THR A 238 -9.13 43.06 -4.91
C THR A 238 -7.61 43.13 -5.13
N VAL A 239 -7.13 42.24 -5.97
CA VAL A 239 -5.77 42.24 -6.54
C VAL A 239 -5.89 42.36 -8.07
N SER A 240 -5.13 43.26 -8.69
CA SER A 240 -5.19 43.40 -10.14
C SER A 240 -4.42 42.29 -10.85
N CYS A 241 -5.13 41.45 -11.61
CA CYS A 241 -4.51 40.41 -12.44
C CYS A 241 -4.09 40.98 -13.80
N THR A 242 -2.78 41.16 -13.98
CA THR A 242 -2.17 41.67 -15.23
C THR A 242 -1.52 40.53 -16.04
N GLY A 243 -1.73 39.29 -15.67
CA GLY A 243 -1.11 38.13 -16.32
C GLY A 243 0.25 37.73 -15.75
N ARG A 244 0.94 38.65 -15.04
CA ARG A 244 2.21 38.38 -14.35
C ARG A 244 2.21 39.02 -12.96
N TYR A 245 2.75 38.32 -11.97
CA TYR A 245 2.92 38.85 -10.63
C TYR A 245 4.26 39.60 -10.54
N GLY A 246 4.19 40.93 -10.59
CA GLY A 246 5.37 41.79 -10.71
C GLY A 246 5.92 42.30 -9.37
N PHE A 247 5.57 41.74 -8.22
CA PHE A 247 6.09 42.22 -6.93
C PHE A 247 7.59 41.99 -6.78
N TYR A 248 8.11 40.87 -7.30
CA TYR A 248 9.54 40.57 -7.28
C TYR A 248 10.16 40.87 -8.64
N SER A 249 11.30 41.60 -8.65
CA SER A 249 11.99 41.99 -9.88
C SER A 249 12.64 40.81 -10.61
N GLY A 250 13.10 39.79 -9.87
CA GLY A 250 13.85 38.64 -10.43
C GLY A 250 13.00 37.47 -10.88
N TYR A 251 11.76 37.37 -10.40
CA TYR A 251 10.84 36.25 -10.71
C TYR A 251 9.41 36.75 -10.79
N GLN A 252 8.83 36.65 -11.97
CA GLN A 252 7.48 37.10 -12.24
C GLN A 252 6.59 35.93 -12.72
N PRO A 253 6.04 35.15 -11.78
CA PRO A 253 5.20 34.00 -12.14
C PRO A 253 3.92 34.43 -12.82
N GLY A 254 3.47 33.59 -13.78
CA GLY A 254 2.34 33.91 -14.65
C GLY A 254 0.99 33.46 -14.11
N CYS A 255 -0.05 34.10 -14.64
CA CYS A 255 -1.42 33.63 -14.56
C CYS A 255 -1.93 33.30 -15.98
N LEU A 256 -2.68 32.20 -16.10
CA LEU A 256 -3.22 31.78 -17.39
C LEU A 256 -4.37 32.69 -17.89
N GLN A 257 -4.92 33.55 -17.02
CA GLN A 257 -5.98 34.53 -17.28
C GLN A 257 -7.23 33.94 -17.97
N TYR A 258 -7.59 32.71 -17.66
CA TYR A 258 -8.80 32.10 -18.16
C TYR A 258 -10.03 32.85 -17.63
N GLY A 259 -10.70 33.62 -18.52
CA GLY A 259 -11.95 34.29 -18.22
C GLY A 259 -11.88 35.48 -17.27
N HIS A 260 -10.67 35.96 -16.86
CA HIS A 260 -10.51 37.09 -15.95
C HIS A 260 -9.29 37.97 -16.27
N SER A 261 -9.41 39.25 -15.93
CA SER A 261 -8.32 40.24 -15.95
C SER A 261 -8.71 41.44 -15.08
N GLY A 262 -7.74 42.29 -14.71
CA GLY A 262 -8.00 43.45 -13.84
C GLY A 262 -8.29 43.09 -12.39
N PRO A 263 -9.17 43.82 -11.70
CA PRO A 263 -9.46 43.59 -10.28
C PRO A 263 -10.13 42.24 -10.06
N VAL A 264 -9.56 41.42 -9.18
CA VAL A 264 -10.02 40.06 -8.83
C VAL A 264 -10.14 39.98 -7.32
N ASP A 265 -11.31 39.67 -6.80
CA ASP A 265 -11.57 39.34 -5.39
C ASP A 265 -11.37 37.86 -5.09
N LEU A 266 -11.54 37.43 -3.83
CA LEU A 266 -11.34 36.06 -3.43
C LEU A 266 -12.25 35.07 -4.17
N ARG A 267 -13.54 35.45 -4.37
CA ARG A 267 -14.52 34.61 -5.07
C ARG A 267 -14.10 34.38 -6.52
N THR A 268 -13.84 35.49 -7.23
CA THR A 268 -13.41 35.47 -8.63
C THR A 268 -12.07 34.73 -8.77
N ALA A 269 -11.16 34.89 -7.79
CA ALA A 269 -9.88 34.19 -7.78
C ALA A 269 -10.02 32.68 -7.68
N LEU A 270 -10.97 32.18 -6.89
CA LEU A 270 -11.28 30.74 -6.80
C LEU A 270 -11.98 30.27 -8.07
N GLU A 271 -12.98 30.99 -8.55
CA GLU A 271 -13.78 30.63 -9.73
C GLU A 271 -12.90 30.45 -10.98
N TYR A 272 -12.01 31.40 -11.24
CA TYR A 272 -11.13 31.41 -12.41
C TYR A 272 -9.70 30.95 -12.11
N SER A 273 -9.46 30.45 -10.92
CA SER A 273 -8.13 29.95 -10.51
C SER A 273 -7.00 30.97 -10.70
N CYS A 274 -7.21 32.24 -10.31
CA CYS A 274 -6.25 33.32 -10.48
C CYS A 274 -4.98 33.09 -9.67
N ASN A 275 -3.85 32.89 -10.32
CA ASN A 275 -2.57 32.70 -9.64
C ASN A 275 -2.09 33.99 -8.95
N ILE A 276 -2.27 35.15 -9.60
CA ILE A 276 -1.75 36.43 -9.09
C ILE A 276 -2.40 36.82 -7.77
N PHE A 277 -3.70 36.60 -7.63
CA PHE A 277 -4.40 36.83 -6.37
C PHE A 277 -3.79 35.96 -5.25
N PHE A 278 -3.60 34.68 -5.50
CA PHE A 278 -3.07 33.75 -4.49
C PHE A 278 -1.58 33.93 -4.21
N TYR A 279 -0.78 34.43 -5.15
CA TYR A 279 0.60 34.85 -4.88
C TYR A 279 0.64 36.07 -3.95
N ASP A 280 -0.22 37.05 -4.16
CA ASP A 280 -0.28 38.23 -3.32
C ASP A 280 -0.79 37.90 -1.91
N VAL A 281 -1.85 37.11 -1.83
CA VAL A 281 -2.38 36.62 -0.55
C VAL A 281 -1.33 35.78 0.22
N GLY A 282 -0.68 34.83 -0.44
CA GLY A 282 0.37 34.03 0.18
C GLY A 282 1.51 34.89 0.73
N ARG A 283 1.95 35.90 -0.03
CA ARG A 283 2.95 36.87 0.43
C ARG A 283 2.50 37.66 1.67
N ARG A 284 1.21 38.01 1.77
CA ARG A 284 0.67 38.73 2.94
C ARG A 284 0.53 37.84 4.18
N LEU A 285 0.37 36.54 3.99
CA LEU A 285 0.28 35.57 5.08
C LEU A 285 1.66 35.24 5.68
N GLY A 286 2.75 35.37 4.92
CA GLY A 286 4.13 35.11 5.33
C GLY A 286 4.71 33.85 4.75
#